data_192b3f39ba48bd8b1cd563485b1ce978
#
_entry.id   192b3f39ba48bd8b1cd563485b1ce978
#
_cell.length_a   1.000
_cell.length_b   1.000
_cell.length_c   1.000
_cell.angle_alpha   90.00
_cell.angle_beta   90.00
_cell.angle_gamma   90.00
#
_symmetry.space_group_name_H-M   'P 1'
#
loop_
_entity.id
_entity.type
_entity.pdbx_description
1 polymer ?
#
loop_
_entity_poly.entity_id
_entity_poly.type
_entity_poly.pdbx_seq_one_letter_code
_entity_poly.pdbx_strand_id
1 'polypeptide(L)'
;VNGSLTHWENKDLFAHVCALFAEKFEEECVDIIRLIDNDTDKADLFEAYIESFEWRSKIYLSLSELLELRHEFSIDPATLWNAFINNSVKADHLLNADRLYDVLKEYSIAERDYVWTIFINEMNSKYDRIVQLVEMYNKGETLEISDKEQIRLLLILFSWVLTSSNRYLRDITSKAMVELLKEHFEYNEYLLKLFSHINDTYVIQRLYGIAFGACVKRTCENKEKYKKLVYFVFENIFNQDIVYPDILLRDYARLIIERYFIEYPSEIHDFEVEKIKPPYQSIQIPDVE
;
A
#
# COMPACT_ATOMS: atom_id res chain seq x y z
N VAL A 1 -0.80 20.80 35.03
CA VAL A 1 -0.77 22.02 34.22
C VAL A 1 -2.09 22.73 34.40
N ASN A 2 -2.08 23.82 35.18
CA ASN A 2 -3.30 24.55 35.54
C ASN A 2 -3.84 25.34 34.35
N GLY A 3 -5.00 24.99 33.86
CA GLY A 3 -6.14 25.78 33.37
C GLY A 3 -5.99 27.01 32.46
N SER A 4 -4.82 27.29 31.89
CA SER A 4 -4.64 28.42 30.97
C SER A 4 -4.43 28.07 29.53
N LEU A 5 -4.21 26.78 29.23
CA LEU A 5 -4.06 26.28 27.83
C LEU A 5 -5.41 25.83 27.32
N THR A 6 -5.66 26.05 26.02
CA THR A 6 -6.83 25.47 25.35
C THR A 6 -6.72 23.96 25.31
N HIS A 7 -7.83 23.27 25.06
CA HIS A 7 -7.85 21.81 24.91
C HIS A 7 -6.84 21.32 23.82
N TRP A 8 -6.77 22.02 22.70
CA TRP A 8 -5.84 21.73 21.61
C TRP A 8 -4.37 21.91 21.98
N GLU A 9 -4.06 22.99 22.69
CA GLU A 9 -2.69 23.25 23.19
C GLU A 9 -2.23 22.18 24.18
N ASN A 10 -3.13 21.63 24.98
CA ASN A 10 -2.83 20.51 25.87
C ASN A 10 -2.56 19.22 25.12
N LYS A 11 -3.31 18.94 24.04
CA LYS A 11 -3.10 17.78 23.15
C LYS A 11 -1.73 17.84 22.49
N ASP A 12 -1.39 18.98 21.88
CA ASP A 12 -0.09 19.21 21.25
C ASP A 12 1.07 19.08 22.24
N LEU A 13 0.91 19.64 23.43
CA LEU A 13 1.92 19.53 24.49
C LEU A 13 2.13 18.07 24.91
N PHE A 14 1.05 17.29 25.03
CA PHE A 14 1.13 15.89 25.40
C PHE A 14 1.86 15.08 24.32
N ALA A 15 1.56 15.31 23.04
CA ALA A 15 2.25 14.65 21.92
C ALA A 15 3.76 14.96 21.92
N HIS A 16 4.14 16.22 22.17
CA HIS A 16 5.54 16.62 22.30
C HIS A 16 6.23 15.97 23.51
N VAL A 17 5.55 15.88 24.64
CA VAL A 17 6.07 15.18 25.81
C VAL A 17 6.33 13.70 25.51
N CYS A 18 5.38 13.03 24.86
CA CYS A 18 5.55 11.65 24.43
C CYS A 18 6.75 11.49 23.48
N ALA A 19 6.92 12.42 22.53
CA ALA A 19 8.05 12.39 21.59
C ALA A 19 9.41 12.53 22.30
N LEU A 20 9.49 13.42 23.29
CA LEU A 20 10.73 13.72 24.01
C LEU A 20 11.12 12.64 25.04
N PHE A 21 10.13 12.00 25.67
CA PHE A 21 10.35 11.07 26.77
C PHE A 21 9.98 9.62 26.48
N ALA A 22 9.70 9.29 25.22
CA ALA A 22 9.23 7.99 24.80
C ALA A 22 10.06 6.80 25.29
N GLU A 23 11.37 6.95 25.39
CA GLU A 23 12.27 5.85 25.80
C GLU A 23 12.12 5.46 27.29
N LYS A 24 11.49 6.30 28.09
CA LYS A 24 11.36 6.07 29.53
C LYS A 24 9.93 6.02 30.05
N PHE A 25 8.99 6.57 29.30
CA PHE A 25 7.65 6.85 29.79
C PHE A 25 6.54 6.38 28.87
N GLU A 26 6.79 5.44 27.96
CA GLU A 26 5.76 5.00 27.03
C GLU A 26 4.63 4.24 27.75
N GLU A 27 4.99 3.30 28.63
CA GLU A 27 4.01 2.57 29.44
C GLU A 27 3.28 3.53 30.38
N GLU A 28 4.03 4.42 31.04
CA GLU A 28 3.46 5.44 31.93
C GLU A 28 2.52 6.40 31.20
N CYS A 29 2.77 6.74 29.93
CA CYS A 29 1.83 7.55 29.14
C CYS A 29 0.49 6.84 28.95
N VAL A 30 0.51 5.56 28.61
CA VAL A 30 -0.71 4.75 28.46
C VAL A 30 -1.44 4.61 29.79
N ASP A 31 -0.72 4.36 30.89
CA ASP A 31 -1.31 4.26 32.21
C ASP A 31 -1.92 5.58 32.69
N ILE A 32 -1.30 6.72 32.39
CA ILE A 32 -1.87 8.05 32.68
C ILE A 32 -3.18 8.25 31.90
N ILE A 33 -3.24 7.85 30.64
CA ILE A 33 -4.48 7.93 29.83
C ILE A 33 -5.58 7.07 30.46
N ARG A 34 -5.25 5.88 30.97
CA ARG A 34 -6.21 5.00 31.66
C ARG A 34 -6.80 5.60 32.93
N LEU A 35 -6.05 6.45 33.64
CA LEU A 35 -6.49 7.10 34.86
C LEU A 35 -7.44 8.28 34.63
N ILE A 36 -7.67 8.70 33.40
CA ILE A 36 -8.59 9.80 33.09
C ILE A 36 -10.03 9.27 33.16
N ASP A 37 -10.91 10.00 33.83
CA ASP A 37 -12.30 9.57 34.01
C ASP A 37 -13.19 9.82 32.77
N ASN A 38 -12.88 10.85 31.99
CA ASN A 38 -13.67 11.26 30.84
C ASN A 38 -13.22 10.52 29.57
N ASP A 39 -14.12 9.79 28.95
CA ASP A 39 -13.81 8.98 27.74
C ASP A 39 -13.41 9.85 26.54
N THR A 40 -13.98 11.05 26.38
CA THR A 40 -13.59 11.98 25.32
C THR A 40 -12.15 12.44 25.51
N ASP A 41 -11.78 12.81 26.73
CA ASP A 41 -10.42 13.26 27.04
C ASP A 41 -9.41 12.10 26.89
N LYS A 42 -9.81 10.85 27.22
CA LYS A 42 -9.01 9.66 26.95
C LYS A 42 -8.72 9.50 25.45
N ALA A 43 -9.77 9.58 24.64
CA ALA A 43 -9.66 9.43 23.20
C ALA A 43 -8.71 10.50 22.62
N ASP A 44 -8.91 11.76 22.95
CA ASP A 44 -8.09 12.87 22.49
C ASP A 44 -6.62 12.74 22.88
N LEU A 45 -6.34 12.32 24.12
CA LEU A 45 -4.97 12.10 24.56
C LEU A 45 -4.31 10.90 23.91
N PHE A 46 -5.07 9.83 23.65
CA PHE A 46 -4.53 8.67 22.94
C PHE A 46 -4.30 8.97 21.44
N GLU A 47 -5.14 9.80 20.82
CA GLU A 47 -4.88 10.32 19.48
C GLU A 47 -3.57 11.12 19.44
N ALA A 48 -3.35 12.02 20.41
CA ALA A 48 -2.10 12.75 20.52
C ALA A 48 -0.89 11.82 20.75
N TYR A 49 -1.08 10.75 21.50
CA TYR A 49 -0.06 9.71 21.69
C TYR A 49 0.30 9.02 20.36
N ILE A 50 -0.71 8.65 19.53
CA ILE A 50 -0.48 8.09 18.18
C ILE A 50 0.22 9.11 17.27
N GLU A 51 -0.20 10.38 17.29
CA GLU A 51 0.44 11.46 16.52
C GLU A 51 1.93 11.61 16.88
N SER A 52 2.32 11.35 18.14
CA SER A 52 3.71 11.40 18.56
C SER A 52 4.62 10.43 17.81
N PHE A 53 4.08 9.37 17.22
CA PHE A 53 4.84 8.39 16.44
C PHE A 53 5.50 9.01 15.19
N GLU A 54 5.01 10.14 14.71
CA GLU A 54 5.66 10.86 13.60
C GLU A 54 7.03 11.42 13.96
N TRP A 55 7.26 11.76 15.24
CA TRP A 55 8.49 12.38 15.71
C TRP A 55 9.41 11.43 16.48
N ARG A 56 8.88 10.31 16.95
CA ARG A 56 9.62 9.37 17.79
C ARG A 56 10.52 8.47 16.94
N SER A 57 11.74 8.27 17.40
CA SER A 57 12.68 7.34 16.79
C SER A 57 12.45 5.89 17.23
N LYS A 58 11.83 5.67 18.38
CA LYS A 58 11.52 4.36 18.94
C LYS A 58 10.10 4.32 19.50
N ILE A 59 9.44 3.20 19.24
CA ILE A 59 8.12 2.87 19.76
C ILE A 59 8.25 1.47 20.34
N TYR A 60 7.89 1.29 21.60
CA TYR A 60 8.02 0.00 22.30
C TYR A 60 6.77 -0.86 22.22
N LEU A 61 5.61 -0.26 21.96
CA LEU A 61 4.38 -1.01 21.73
C LEU A 61 4.51 -1.87 20.47
N SER A 62 3.96 -3.09 20.56
CA SER A 62 3.69 -3.89 19.36
C SER A 62 2.46 -3.39 18.63
N LEU A 63 2.33 -3.77 17.35
CA LEU A 63 1.14 -3.42 16.57
C LEU A 63 -0.15 -4.02 17.16
N SER A 64 -0.08 -5.24 17.74
CA SER A 64 -1.22 -5.87 18.40
C SER A 64 -1.69 -5.09 19.62
N GLU A 65 -0.76 -4.66 20.47
CA GLU A 65 -1.07 -3.82 21.62
C GLU A 65 -1.69 -2.49 21.21
N LEU A 66 -1.16 -1.85 20.16
CA LEU A 66 -1.72 -0.61 19.64
C LEU A 66 -3.17 -0.78 19.15
N LEU A 67 -3.46 -1.90 18.46
CA LEU A 67 -4.81 -2.21 17.99
C LEU A 67 -5.77 -2.51 19.17
N GLU A 68 -5.30 -3.18 20.20
CA GLU A 68 -6.07 -3.41 21.43
C GLU A 68 -6.39 -2.10 22.15
N LEU A 69 -5.40 -1.22 22.33
CA LEU A 69 -5.57 0.10 22.94
C LEU A 69 -6.52 1.00 22.16
N ARG A 70 -6.50 0.93 20.82
CA ARG A 70 -7.47 1.63 19.97
C ARG A 70 -8.91 1.21 20.31
N HIS A 71 -9.15 -0.06 20.54
CA HIS A 71 -10.47 -0.55 20.97
C HIS A 71 -10.80 -0.15 22.39
N GLU A 72 -9.83 -0.27 23.32
CA GLU A 72 -9.98 0.12 24.72
C GLU A 72 -10.41 1.60 24.86
N PHE A 73 -9.78 2.48 24.10
CA PHE A 73 -10.04 3.93 24.15
C PHE A 73 -11.08 4.43 23.12
N SER A 74 -11.72 3.51 22.39
CA SER A 74 -12.77 3.81 21.39
C SER A 74 -12.34 4.82 20.31
N ILE A 75 -11.10 4.74 19.85
CA ILE A 75 -10.52 5.65 18.86
C ILE A 75 -11.09 5.40 17.46
N ASP A 76 -11.36 6.48 16.75
CA ASP A 76 -11.76 6.42 15.35
C ASP A 76 -10.68 5.65 14.53
N PRO A 77 -11.04 4.62 13.76
CA PRO A 77 -10.12 3.96 12.84
C PRO A 77 -9.35 4.90 11.93
N ALA A 78 -9.93 6.02 11.53
CA ALA A 78 -9.30 7.02 10.68
C ALA A 78 -8.00 7.59 11.28
N THR A 79 -7.94 7.77 12.59
CA THR A 79 -6.72 8.24 13.28
C THR A 79 -5.55 7.29 13.04
N LEU A 80 -5.79 5.97 13.17
CA LEU A 80 -4.76 4.97 12.94
C LEU A 80 -4.36 4.90 11.45
N TRP A 81 -5.34 4.98 10.53
CA TRP A 81 -5.03 4.96 9.10
C TRP A 81 -4.23 6.18 8.65
N ASN A 82 -4.51 7.37 9.20
CA ASN A 82 -3.71 8.57 8.98
C ASN A 82 -2.27 8.37 9.50
N ALA A 83 -2.12 7.78 10.69
CA ALA A 83 -0.80 7.49 11.25
C ALA A 83 -0.01 6.49 10.38
N PHE A 84 -0.65 5.47 9.80
CA PHE A 84 -0.02 4.59 8.81
C PHE A 84 0.43 5.36 7.55
N ILE A 85 -0.42 6.22 6.99
CA ILE A 85 -0.05 7.02 5.81
C ILE A 85 1.14 7.92 6.11
N ASN A 86 1.14 8.62 7.26
CA ASN A 86 2.19 9.56 7.63
C ASN A 86 3.54 8.88 7.87
N ASN A 87 3.52 7.64 8.32
CA ASN A 87 4.74 6.86 8.63
C ASN A 87 5.08 5.79 7.58
N SER A 88 4.27 5.66 6.52
CA SER A 88 4.30 4.55 5.57
C SER A 88 5.68 4.26 4.97
N VAL A 89 6.48 5.30 4.69
CA VAL A 89 7.79 5.19 4.03
C VAL A 89 8.98 5.16 4.99
N LYS A 90 8.74 5.16 6.29
CA LYS A 90 9.81 5.08 7.30
C LYS A 90 10.19 3.62 7.50
N ALA A 91 11.40 3.24 7.08
CA ALA A 91 11.95 1.91 7.35
C ALA A 91 11.94 1.62 8.86
N ASP A 92 11.70 0.38 9.24
CA ASP A 92 11.67 -0.11 10.62
C ASP A 92 10.64 0.56 11.55
N HIS A 93 9.75 1.39 11.03
CA HIS A 93 8.70 2.02 11.81
C HIS A 93 7.52 1.07 12.05
N LEU A 94 6.92 1.14 13.26
CA LEU A 94 5.77 0.31 13.65
C LEU A 94 4.58 0.44 12.68
N LEU A 95 4.38 1.62 12.09
CA LEU A 95 3.27 1.94 11.19
C LEU A 95 3.74 2.20 9.76
N ASN A 96 4.76 1.46 9.28
CA ASN A 96 5.16 1.55 7.89
C ASN A 96 4.23 0.75 6.95
N ALA A 97 4.47 0.85 5.65
CA ALA A 97 3.63 0.20 4.64
C ALA A 97 3.67 -1.33 4.68
N ASP A 98 4.74 -1.96 5.17
CA ASP A 98 4.79 -3.41 5.39
C ASP A 98 3.80 -3.83 6.48
N ARG A 99 3.74 -3.07 7.57
CA ARG A 99 2.79 -3.33 8.66
C ARG A 99 1.35 -3.06 8.24
N LEU A 100 1.13 -2.02 7.44
CA LEU A 100 -0.17 -1.78 6.81
C LEU A 100 -0.57 -2.97 5.93
N TYR A 101 0.35 -3.50 5.12
CA TYR A 101 0.11 -4.69 4.31
C TYR A 101 -0.28 -5.90 5.19
N ASP A 102 0.46 -6.13 6.28
CA ASP A 102 0.18 -7.24 7.19
C ASP A 102 -1.22 -7.14 7.82
N VAL A 103 -1.68 -5.94 8.16
CA VAL A 103 -3.02 -5.72 8.69
C VAL A 103 -4.10 -5.92 7.61
N LEU A 104 -3.95 -5.28 6.45
CA LEU A 104 -5.00 -5.25 5.44
C LEU A 104 -5.18 -6.58 4.69
N LYS A 105 -4.13 -7.41 4.58
CA LYS A 105 -4.23 -8.72 3.92
C LYS A 105 -5.08 -9.72 4.69
N GLU A 106 -5.15 -9.59 6.03
CA GLU A 106 -5.91 -10.50 6.89
C GLU A 106 -7.44 -10.25 6.82
N TYR A 107 -7.84 -9.05 6.38
CA TYR A 107 -9.26 -8.73 6.24
C TYR A 107 -9.88 -9.40 5.02
N SER A 108 -11.14 -9.86 5.15
CA SER A 108 -11.97 -10.13 3.99
C SER A 108 -12.20 -8.84 3.17
N ILE A 109 -12.64 -8.97 1.92
CA ILE A 109 -12.97 -7.79 1.08
C ILE A 109 -13.97 -6.88 1.79
N ALA A 110 -15.03 -7.44 2.37
CA ALA A 110 -16.08 -6.66 3.03
C ALA A 110 -15.58 -5.92 4.28
N GLU A 111 -14.73 -6.57 5.10
CA GLU A 111 -14.12 -5.92 6.27
C GLU A 111 -13.16 -4.81 5.86
N ARG A 112 -12.31 -5.08 4.87
CA ARG A 112 -11.37 -4.08 4.35
C ARG A 112 -12.09 -2.89 3.72
N ASP A 113 -13.18 -3.14 2.98
CA ASP A 113 -13.99 -2.07 2.40
C ASP A 113 -14.61 -1.20 3.49
N TYR A 114 -15.08 -1.81 4.58
CA TYR A 114 -15.68 -1.07 5.68
C TYR A 114 -14.68 -0.17 6.43
N VAL A 115 -13.44 -0.63 6.65
CA VAL A 115 -12.48 0.09 7.50
C VAL A 115 -11.49 0.94 6.70
N TRP A 116 -10.99 0.43 5.56
CA TRP A 116 -9.93 1.05 4.77
C TRP A 116 -10.45 1.74 3.52
N THR A 117 -11.29 1.05 2.71
CA THR A 117 -11.73 1.61 1.43
C THR A 117 -12.61 2.83 1.62
N ILE A 118 -13.50 2.83 2.62
CA ILE A 118 -14.32 4.02 2.97
C ILE A 118 -13.40 5.18 3.35
N PHE A 119 -12.45 4.94 4.25
CA PHE A 119 -11.48 5.97 4.66
C PHE A 119 -10.71 6.55 3.47
N ILE A 120 -10.15 5.72 2.59
CA ILE A 120 -9.42 6.19 1.40
C ILE A 120 -10.33 6.91 0.40
N ASN A 121 -11.61 6.55 0.30
CA ASN A 121 -12.55 7.24 -0.59
C ASN A 121 -12.84 8.68 -0.16
N GLU A 122 -12.73 8.98 1.12
CA GLU A 122 -12.87 10.33 1.67
C GLU A 122 -11.67 11.22 1.36
N MET A 123 -10.50 10.61 1.06
CA MET A 123 -9.27 11.30 0.67
C MET A 123 -9.35 11.77 -0.78
N ASN A 124 -10.02 12.89 -1.03
CA ASN A 124 -10.24 13.42 -2.39
C ASN A 124 -9.84 14.89 -2.57
N SER A 125 -9.42 15.54 -1.51
CA SER A 125 -8.94 16.91 -1.53
C SER A 125 -7.44 16.96 -1.85
N LYS A 126 -7.02 17.99 -2.58
CA LYS A 126 -5.60 18.29 -2.81
C LYS A 126 -4.80 18.57 -1.53
N TYR A 127 -5.48 18.73 -0.41
CA TYR A 127 -4.87 18.90 0.91
C TYR A 127 -4.66 17.57 1.65
N ASP A 128 -5.28 16.50 1.18
CA ASP A 128 -5.11 15.19 1.80
C ASP A 128 -3.72 14.63 1.53
N ARG A 129 -3.09 14.09 2.57
CA ARG A 129 -1.71 13.62 2.52
C ARG A 129 -1.46 12.60 1.41
N ILE A 130 -2.39 11.66 1.24
CA ILE A 130 -2.25 10.62 0.20
C ILE A 130 -2.33 11.21 -1.21
N VAL A 131 -3.22 12.19 -1.44
CA VAL A 131 -3.34 12.86 -2.74
C VAL A 131 -2.05 13.62 -3.04
N GLN A 132 -1.51 14.35 -2.06
CA GLN A 132 -0.24 15.08 -2.20
C GLN A 132 0.91 14.12 -2.54
N LEU A 133 1.03 13.00 -1.81
CA LEU A 133 2.06 11.99 -2.08
C LEU A 133 1.96 11.43 -3.50
N VAL A 134 0.75 11.07 -3.95
CA VAL A 134 0.55 10.55 -5.30
C VAL A 134 0.84 11.59 -6.38
N GLU A 135 0.40 12.85 -6.18
CA GLU A 135 0.63 13.92 -7.15
C GLU A 135 2.11 14.29 -7.31
N MET A 136 2.92 14.17 -6.26
CA MET A 136 4.37 14.39 -6.33
C MET A 136 5.01 13.49 -7.40
N TYR A 137 4.58 12.22 -7.48
CA TYR A 137 5.15 11.26 -8.44
C TYR A 137 4.45 11.26 -9.79
N ASN A 138 3.20 11.71 -9.86
CA ASN A 138 2.44 11.76 -11.12
C ASN A 138 2.95 12.82 -12.09
N LYS A 139 3.61 13.88 -11.61
CA LYS A 139 4.12 14.99 -12.45
C LYS A 139 5.41 14.66 -13.19
N GLY A 140 6.01 13.50 -12.97
CA GLY A 140 7.28 13.10 -13.59
C GLY A 140 8.45 13.99 -13.15
N GLU A 141 8.27 14.80 -12.12
CA GLU A 141 9.36 15.49 -11.46
C GLU A 141 10.17 14.41 -10.73
N THR A 142 11.38 14.17 -11.21
CA THR A 142 12.32 13.24 -10.62
C THR A 142 12.69 13.78 -9.23
N LEU A 143 11.91 13.41 -8.24
CA LEU A 143 12.39 13.48 -6.86
C LEU A 143 13.51 12.45 -6.77
N GLU A 144 14.72 12.87 -6.56
CA GLU A 144 15.84 11.98 -6.26
C GLU A 144 15.62 11.30 -4.91
N ILE A 145 14.64 10.40 -4.86
CA ILE A 145 14.55 9.48 -3.74
C ILE A 145 15.64 8.45 -3.97
N SER A 146 16.76 8.64 -3.30
CA SER A 146 17.91 7.75 -3.37
C SER A 146 17.69 6.46 -2.58
N ASP A 147 16.72 6.42 -1.67
CA ASP A 147 16.47 5.28 -0.80
C ASP A 147 15.48 4.30 -1.45
N LYS A 148 16.01 3.15 -1.86
CA LYS A 148 15.23 2.06 -2.46
C LYS A 148 14.17 1.51 -1.53
N GLU A 149 14.43 1.51 -0.22
CA GLU A 149 13.50 1.00 0.76
C GLU A 149 12.27 1.91 0.89
N GLN A 150 12.46 3.22 0.86
CA GLN A 150 11.35 4.18 0.85
C GLN A 150 10.48 4.01 -0.40
N ILE A 151 11.09 3.78 -1.57
CA ILE A 151 10.34 3.53 -2.81
C ILE A 151 9.54 2.25 -2.71
N ARG A 152 10.13 1.18 -2.18
CA ARG A 152 9.44 -0.10 -1.98
C ARG A 152 8.21 0.07 -1.08
N LEU A 153 8.37 0.72 0.05
CA LEU A 153 7.29 0.99 1.00
C LEU A 153 6.19 1.87 0.39
N LEU A 154 6.59 2.90 -0.36
CA LEU A 154 5.64 3.78 -1.06
C LEU A 154 4.79 3.01 -2.09
N LEU A 155 5.41 2.11 -2.84
CA LEU A 155 4.71 1.27 -3.82
C LEU A 155 3.72 0.31 -3.15
N ILE A 156 4.02 -0.20 -1.96
CA ILE A 156 3.07 -1.01 -1.17
C ILE A 156 1.88 -0.16 -0.73
N LEU A 157 2.12 1.04 -0.18
CA LEU A 157 1.05 1.97 0.17
C LEU A 157 0.17 2.27 -1.03
N PHE A 158 0.75 2.65 -2.18
CA PHE A 158 0.01 2.97 -3.39
C PHE A 158 -0.79 1.77 -3.92
N SER A 159 -0.30 0.56 -3.76
CA SER A 159 -1.06 -0.64 -4.12
C SER A 159 -2.36 -0.77 -3.31
N TRP A 160 -2.34 -0.43 -2.03
CA TRP A 160 -3.56 -0.39 -1.21
C TRP A 160 -4.48 0.79 -1.52
N VAL A 161 -3.96 1.90 -2.01
CA VAL A 161 -4.80 3.03 -2.50
C VAL A 161 -5.62 2.65 -3.72
N LEU A 162 -5.20 1.65 -4.51
CA LEU A 162 -5.96 1.15 -5.65
C LEU A 162 -7.30 0.51 -5.28
N THR A 163 -7.52 0.16 -4.01
CA THR A 163 -8.84 -0.32 -3.52
C THR A 163 -9.91 0.77 -3.55
N SER A 164 -9.51 2.05 -3.60
CA SER A 164 -10.44 3.18 -3.59
C SER A 164 -11.48 3.08 -4.73
N SER A 165 -12.74 3.36 -4.43
CA SER A 165 -13.79 3.54 -5.45
C SER A 165 -13.69 4.89 -6.17
N ASN A 166 -12.92 5.84 -5.65
CA ASN A 166 -12.65 7.13 -6.28
C ASN A 166 -11.80 6.95 -7.53
N ARG A 167 -12.41 7.10 -8.70
CA ARG A 167 -11.74 6.92 -10.00
C ARG A 167 -10.54 7.85 -10.16
N TYR A 168 -10.68 9.12 -9.78
CA TYR A 168 -9.59 10.09 -9.91
C TYR A 168 -8.36 9.63 -9.12
N LEU A 169 -8.55 9.28 -7.84
CA LEU A 169 -7.45 8.83 -6.98
C LEU A 169 -6.77 7.56 -7.53
N ARG A 170 -7.55 6.56 -7.96
CA ARG A 170 -7.00 5.35 -8.59
C ARG A 170 -6.18 5.65 -9.85
N ASP A 171 -6.70 6.53 -10.71
CA ASP A 171 -6.04 6.83 -12.00
C ASP A 171 -4.74 7.61 -11.79
N ILE A 172 -4.70 8.61 -10.90
CA ILE A 172 -3.45 9.31 -10.58
C ILE A 172 -2.46 8.39 -9.86
N THR A 173 -2.91 7.52 -8.96
CA THR A 173 -2.07 6.53 -8.29
C THR A 173 -1.46 5.54 -9.28
N SER A 174 -2.28 5.01 -10.20
CA SER A 174 -1.76 4.11 -11.25
C SER A 174 -0.68 4.77 -12.11
N LYS A 175 -0.87 6.05 -12.47
CA LYS A 175 0.14 6.81 -13.23
C LYS A 175 1.42 7.04 -12.42
N ALA A 176 1.30 7.43 -11.16
CA ALA A 176 2.45 7.62 -10.25
C ALA A 176 3.24 6.31 -10.09
N MET A 177 2.55 5.17 -9.91
CA MET A 177 3.20 3.86 -9.84
C MET A 177 3.93 3.49 -11.14
N VAL A 178 3.35 3.79 -12.31
CA VAL A 178 4.03 3.57 -13.59
C VAL A 178 5.31 4.40 -13.69
N GLU A 179 5.28 5.68 -13.27
CA GLU A 179 6.45 6.54 -13.28
C GLU A 179 7.56 6.02 -12.33
N LEU A 180 7.21 5.54 -11.14
CA LEU A 180 8.16 4.92 -10.22
C LEU A 180 8.72 3.60 -10.78
N LEU A 181 7.86 2.72 -11.27
CA LEU A 181 8.22 1.37 -11.69
C LEU A 181 9.00 1.33 -13.02
N LYS A 182 8.89 2.35 -13.88
CA LYS A 182 9.74 2.43 -15.08
C LYS A 182 11.23 2.65 -14.74
N GLU A 183 11.52 3.37 -13.63
CA GLU A 183 12.87 3.63 -13.15
C GLU A 183 13.37 2.52 -12.19
N HIS A 184 12.49 2.04 -11.32
CA HIS A 184 12.77 1.00 -10.33
C HIS A 184 12.15 -0.34 -10.76
N PHE A 185 12.57 -0.81 -11.92
CA PHE A 185 11.90 -1.89 -12.66
C PHE A 185 11.82 -3.21 -11.88
N GLU A 186 12.76 -3.51 -10.98
CA GLU A 186 12.76 -4.69 -10.12
C GLU A 186 11.52 -4.83 -9.24
N TYR A 187 10.87 -3.73 -8.91
CA TYR A 187 9.67 -3.78 -8.06
C TYR A 187 8.40 -4.19 -8.80
N ASN A 188 8.40 -4.30 -10.15
CA ASN A 188 7.26 -4.87 -10.88
C ASN A 188 7.01 -6.32 -10.47
N GLU A 189 8.02 -7.20 -10.56
CA GLU A 189 7.91 -8.60 -10.12
C GLU A 189 7.59 -8.68 -8.63
N TYR A 190 8.28 -7.89 -7.81
CA TYR A 190 8.09 -7.86 -6.37
C TYR A 190 6.63 -7.58 -5.98
N LEU A 191 6.00 -6.55 -6.54
CA LEU A 191 4.62 -6.19 -6.23
C LEU A 191 3.62 -7.25 -6.71
N LEU A 192 3.78 -7.74 -7.93
CA LEU A 192 2.91 -8.79 -8.45
C LEU A 192 3.00 -10.05 -7.58
N LYS A 193 4.19 -10.41 -7.10
CA LYS A 193 4.40 -11.53 -6.19
C LYS A 193 3.79 -11.29 -4.82
N LEU A 194 4.02 -10.10 -4.23
CA LEU A 194 3.51 -9.73 -2.92
C LEU A 194 1.97 -9.77 -2.89
N PHE A 195 1.32 -9.22 -3.93
CA PHE A 195 -0.13 -9.11 -4.00
C PHE A 195 -0.82 -10.30 -4.68
N SER A 196 -0.08 -11.32 -5.16
CA SER A 196 -0.67 -12.48 -5.86
C SER A 196 -1.68 -13.28 -5.04
N HIS A 197 -1.55 -13.25 -3.71
CA HIS A 197 -2.40 -14.00 -2.78
C HIS A 197 -3.45 -13.15 -2.06
N ILE A 198 -3.54 -11.87 -2.42
CA ILE A 198 -4.56 -10.99 -1.86
C ILE A 198 -5.93 -11.37 -2.41
N ASN A 199 -6.93 -11.34 -1.56
CA ASN A 199 -8.33 -11.65 -1.93
C ASN A 199 -9.04 -10.54 -2.73
N ASP A 200 -8.29 -9.59 -3.34
CA ASP A 200 -8.80 -8.49 -4.12
C ASP A 200 -8.36 -8.58 -5.58
N THR A 201 -9.22 -9.17 -6.39
CA THR A 201 -8.94 -9.40 -7.81
C THR A 201 -8.79 -8.10 -8.60
N TYR A 202 -9.46 -7.03 -8.18
CA TYR A 202 -9.37 -5.74 -8.84
C TYR A 202 -8.00 -5.07 -8.64
N VAL A 203 -7.46 -5.13 -7.42
CA VAL A 203 -6.10 -4.63 -7.14
C VAL A 203 -5.07 -5.40 -7.95
N ILE A 204 -5.18 -6.74 -7.98
CA ILE A 204 -4.28 -7.60 -8.76
C ILE A 204 -4.34 -7.20 -10.24
N GLN A 205 -5.53 -7.08 -10.82
CA GLN A 205 -5.73 -6.67 -12.22
C GLN A 205 -5.06 -5.31 -12.51
N ARG A 206 -5.25 -4.32 -11.62
CA ARG A 206 -4.64 -3.00 -11.75
C ARG A 206 -3.12 -3.06 -11.70
N LEU A 207 -2.53 -3.88 -10.82
CA LEU A 207 -1.08 -4.05 -10.73
C LEU A 207 -0.49 -4.64 -12.02
N TYR A 208 -1.16 -5.60 -12.67
CA TYR A 208 -0.74 -6.09 -13.99
C TYR A 208 -0.79 -4.98 -15.05
N GLY A 209 -1.83 -4.15 -15.06
CA GLY A 209 -1.93 -3.00 -15.95
C GLY A 209 -0.83 -1.96 -15.73
N ILE A 210 -0.49 -1.69 -14.47
CA ILE A 210 0.59 -0.79 -14.07
C ILE A 210 1.95 -1.36 -14.49
N ALA A 211 2.20 -2.65 -14.26
CA ALA A 211 3.43 -3.32 -14.68
C ALA A 211 3.60 -3.28 -16.21
N PHE A 212 2.51 -3.51 -16.97
CA PHE A 212 2.54 -3.32 -18.43
C PHE A 212 2.88 -1.87 -18.80
N GLY A 213 2.26 -0.89 -18.16
CA GLY A 213 2.58 0.54 -18.35
C GLY A 213 4.06 0.85 -18.11
N ALA A 214 4.64 0.28 -17.05
CA ALA A 214 6.07 0.40 -16.76
C ALA A 214 6.95 -0.27 -17.83
N CYS A 215 6.56 -1.46 -18.33
CA CYS A 215 7.26 -2.10 -19.45
C CYS A 215 7.27 -1.23 -20.70
N VAL A 216 6.19 -0.50 -21.00
CA VAL A 216 6.10 0.38 -22.17
C VAL A 216 6.94 1.65 -21.99
N LYS A 217 6.98 2.21 -20.78
CA LYS A 217 7.63 3.50 -20.50
C LYS A 217 9.05 3.40 -19.96
N ARG A 218 9.55 2.21 -19.68
CA ARG A 218 10.89 2.06 -19.08
C ARG A 218 11.97 2.74 -19.90
N THR A 219 12.92 3.36 -19.20
CA THR A 219 14.00 4.13 -19.77
C THR A 219 15.34 3.39 -19.76
N CYS A 220 15.45 2.32 -18.98
CA CYS A 220 16.70 1.59 -18.82
C CYS A 220 16.62 0.18 -19.40
N GLU A 221 17.74 -0.28 -19.99
CA GLU A 221 17.92 -1.67 -20.43
C GLU A 221 18.15 -2.55 -19.19
N ASN A 222 17.08 -3.14 -18.68
CA ASN A 222 17.10 -4.11 -17.60
C ASN A 222 16.61 -5.47 -18.06
N LYS A 223 17.28 -6.05 -19.07
CA LYS A 223 16.90 -7.35 -19.67
C LYS A 223 16.67 -8.43 -18.60
N GLU A 224 17.61 -8.61 -17.67
CA GLU A 224 17.51 -9.65 -16.64
C GLU A 224 16.31 -9.43 -15.68
N LYS A 225 16.04 -8.19 -15.30
CA LYS A 225 14.89 -7.86 -14.46
C LYS A 225 13.58 -8.05 -15.25
N TYR A 226 13.57 -7.71 -16.54
CA TYR A 226 12.41 -7.92 -17.37
C TYR A 226 12.18 -9.43 -17.62
N LYS A 227 13.24 -10.20 -17.86
CA LYS A 227 13.16 -11.65 -17.98
C LYS A 227 12.53 -12.29 -16.74
N LYS A 228 12.95 -11.88 -15.53
CA LYS A 228 12.36 -12.36 -14.27
C LYS A 228 10.87 -12.05 -14.19
N LEU A 229 10.47 -10.81 -14.48
CA LEU A 229 9.07 -10.41 -14.53
C LEU A 229 8.27 -11.29 -15.49
N VAL A 230 8.76 -11.51 -16.70
CA VAL A 230 8.10 -12.31 -17.73
C VAL A 230 7.94 -13.76 -17.30
N TYR A 231 8.99 -14.36 -16.71
CA TYR A 231 8.90 -15.73 -16.15
C TYR A 231 7.86 -15.80 -15.04
N PHE A 232 7.87 -14.84 -14.12
CA PHE A 232 6.88 -14.80 -13.05
C PHE A 232 5.45 -14.71 -13.62
N VAL A 233 5.22 -13.80 -14.57
CA VAL A 233 3.90 -13.62 -15.21
C VAL A 233 3.47 -14.87 -15.95
N PHE A 234 4.37 -15.50 -16.71
CA PHE A 234 4.09 -16.74 -17.45
C PHE A 234 3.71 -17.87 -16.49
N GLU A 235 4.53 -18.13 -15.48
CA GLU A 235 4.31 -19.23 -14.52
C GLU A 235 3.01 -19.04 -13.71
N ASN A 236 2.69 -17.81 -13.30
CA ASN A 236 1.54 -17.59 -12.42
C ASN A 236 0.21 -17.43 -13.18
N ILE A 237 0.21 -17.06 -14.46
CA ILE A 237 -1.01 -16.83 -15.22
C ILE A 237 -1.27 -17.88 -16.29
N PHE A 238 -0.27 -18.23 -17.08
CA PHE A 238 -0.46 -19.06 -18.26
C PHE A 238 0.01 -20.50 -18.12
N ASN A 239 1.03 -20.74 -17.31
CA ASN A 239 1.54 -22.10 -17.05
C ASN A 239 0.79 -22.78 -15.90
N GLN A 240 -0.53 -22.62 -15.86
CA GLN A 240 -1.44 -23.22 -14.88
C GLN A 240 -2.43 -24.15 -15.59
N ASP A 241 -2.89 -25.20 -14.92
CA ASP A 241 -3.92 -26.09 -15.44
C ASP A 241 -5.21 -25.33 -15.79
N ILE A 242 -5.55 -24.34 -14.99
CA ILE A 242 -6.68 -23.44 -15.21
C ILE A 242 -6.16 -22.00 -15.22
N VAL A 243 -6.28 -21.35 -16.36
CA VAL A 243 -5.83 -19.96 -16.51
C VAL A 243 -6.79 -19.01 -15.78
N TYR A 244 -6.22 -18.02 -15.13
CA TYR A 244 -6.96 -17.02 -14.35
C TYR A 244 -8.10 -16.40 -15.18
N PRO A 245 -9.35 -16.33 -14.67
CA PRO A 245 -10.52 -16.02 -15.50
C PRO A 245 -10.67 -14.56 -15.92
N ASP A 246 -9.95 -13.60 -15.27
CA ASP A 246 -10.06 -12.18 -15.58
C ASP A 246 -9.45 -11.83 -16.94
N ILE A 247 -10.27 -11.31 -17.85
CA ILE A 247 -9.89 -11.00 -19.23
C ILE A 247 -8.85 -9.89 -19.29
N LEU A 248 -9.02 -8.81 -18.53
CA LEU A 248 -8.11 -7.66 -18.55
C LEU A 248 -6.76 -8.02 -17.94
N LEU A 249 -6.76 -8.78 -16.84
CA LEU A 249 -5.52 -9.25 -16.22
C LEU A 249 -4.74 -10.11 -17.19
N ARG A 250 -5.40 -11.10 -17.84
CA ARG A 250 -4.75 -11.97 -18.86
C ARG A 250 -4.20 -11.16 -20.03
N ASP A 251 -4.93 -10.14 -20.46
CA ASP A 251 -4.50 -9.30 -21.59
C ASP A 251 -3.25 -8.49 -21.20
N TYR A 252 -3.21 -7.86 -20.03
CA TYR A 252 -2.01 -7.20 -19.55
C TYR A 252 -0.84 -8.17 -19.36
N ALA A 253 -1.09 -9.33 -18.77
CA ALA A 253 -0.07 -10.38 -18.61
C ALA A 253 0.53 -10.83 -19.96
N ARG A 254 -0.33 -11.08 -20.95
CA ARG A 254 0.09 -11.42 -22.32
C ARG A 254 0.90 -10.30 -22.94
N LEU A 255 0.46 -9.04 -22.83
CA LEU A 255 1.14 -7.89 -23.41
C LEU A 255 2.53 -7.65 -22.78
N ILE A 256 2.72 -7.94 -21.49
CA ILE A 256 4.04 -7.91 -20.83
C ILE A 256 4.98 -8.91 -21.51
N ILE A 257 4.52 -10.14 -21.77
CA ILE A 257 5.31 -11.22 -22.38
C ILE A 257 5.58 -10.93 -23.85
N GLU A 258 4.54 -10.59 -24.62
CA GLU A 258 4.67 -10.30 -26.06
C GLU A 258 5.63 -9.14 -26.33
N ARG A 259 5.56 -8.08 -25.50
CA ARG A 259 6.49 -6.96 -25.61
C ARG A 259 7.94 -7.39 -25.35
N TYR A 260 8.17 -8.28 -24.40
CA TYR A 260 9.51 -8.84 -24.16
C TYR A 260 10.03 -9.59 -25.39
N PHE A 261 9.20 -10.39 -26.05
CA PHE A 261 9.61 -11.11 -27.26
C PHE A 261 9.87 -10.18 -28.46
N ILE A 262 9.18 -9.05 -28.55
CA ILE A 262 9.47 -8.03 -29.57
C ILE A 262 10.86 -7.44 -29.35
N GLU A 263 11.25 -7.20 -28.10
CA GLU A 263 12.55 -6.62 -27.76
C GLU A 263 13.69 -7.66 -27.77
N TYR A 264 13.39 -8.90 -27.42
CA TYR A 264 14.35 -10.02 -27.30
C TYR A 264 13.85 -11.27 -28.05
N PRO A 265 13.78 -11.25 -29.39
CA PRO A 265 13.18 -12.36 -30.18
C PRO A 265 13.85 -13.71 -29.96
N SER A 266 15.15 -13.74 -29.65
CA SER A 266 15.88 -14.99 -29.38
C SER A 266 15.43 -15.74 -28.13
N GLU A 267 14.77 -15.05 -27.20
CA GLU A 267 14.30 -15.62 -25.92
C GLU A 267 12.94 -16.33 -26.03
N ILE A 268 12.27 -16.23 -27.21
CA ILE A 268 10.94 -16.81 -27.41
C ILE A 268 10.94 -18.35 -27.27
N HIS A 269 12.07 -19.00 -27.55
CA HIS A 269 12.21 -20.44 -27.44
C HIS A 269 12.23 -21.00 -26.03
N ASP A 270 12.44 -20.13 -25.04
CA ASP A 270 12.44 -20.50 -23.63
C ASP A 270 11.00 -20.65 -23.07
N PHE A 271 9.98 -20.36 -23.87
CA PHE A 271 8.58 -20.30 -23.42
C PHE A 271 7.67 -21.14 -24.32
N GLU A 272 6.65 -21.76 -23.74
CA GLU A 272 5.55 -22.39 -24.46
C GLU A 272 4.55 -21.32 -24.96
N VAL A 273 4.91 -20.62 -26.04
CA VAL A 273 4.20 -19.45 -26.57
C VAL A 273 2.71 -19.71 -26.85
N GLU A 274 2.34 -20.94 -27.15
CA GLU A 274 0.94 -21.30 -27.40
C GLU A 274 0.07 -21.15 -26.12
N LYS A 275 0.65 -21.29 -24.95
CA LYS A 275 -0.08 -21.11 -23.68
C LYS A 275 -0.54 -19.67 -23.44
N ILE A 276 0.14 -18.68 -24.01
CA ILE A 276 -0.24 -17.27 -23.85
C ILE A 276 -1.34 -16.81 -24.82
N LYS A 277 -1.79 -17.70 -25.70
CA LYS A 277 -2.80 -17.40 -26.71
C LYS A 277 -4.12 -18.10 -26.42
N PRO A 278 -5.27 -17.47 -26.74
CA PRO A 278 -6.56 -18.15 -26.65
C PRO A 278 -6.67 -19.29 -27.69
N PRO A 279 -7.49 -20.32 -27.44
CA PRO A 279 -8.40 -20.46 -26.32
C PRO A 279 -7.70 -20.93 -25.05
N TYR A 280 -8.09 -20.35 -23.91
CA TYR A 280 -7.57 -20.74 -22.60
C TYR A 280 -8.46 -21.79 -21.93
N GLN A 281 -7.87 -22.76 -21.23
CA GLN A 281 -8.59 -23.59 -20.29
C GLN A 281 -8.86 -22.74 -19.02
N SER A 282 -10.11 -22.29 -18.85
CA SER A 282 -10.54 -21.46 -17.73
C SER A 282 -11.74 -22.08 -17.02
N ILE A 283 -12.03 -21.61 -15.81
CA ILE A 283 -13.21 -22.03 -15.05
C ILE A 283 -14.45 -21.78 -15.93
N GLN A 284 -15.29 -22.80 -16.08
CA GLN A 284 -16.57 -22.66 -16.77
C GLN A 284 -17.47 -21.72 -15.97
N ILE A 285 -18.13 -20.80 -16.66
CA ILE A 285 -19.17 -19.99 -16.04
C ILE A 285 -20.31 -20.92 -15.69
N PRO A 286 -20.81 -20.92 -14.42
CA PRO A 286 -21.94 -21.73 -14.05
C PRO A 286 -23.13 -21.44 -14.96
N ASP A 287 -23.79 -22.48 -15.46
CA ASP A 287 -25.05 -22.31 -16.16
C ASP A 287 -26.06 -21.63 -15.21
N VAL A 288 -26.67 -20.57 -15.69
CA VAL A 288 -27.74 -19.88 -14.95
C VAL A 288 -28.99 -20.75 -15.13
N GLU A 289 -29.41 -21.47 -14.08
CA GLU A 289 -30.70 -22.15 -14.03
C GLU A 289 -31.88 -21.17 -14.02
#